data_ae27d437fe7a79c0065bd145c653ef4c
#
_entry.id   ae27d437fe7a79c0065bd145c653ef4c
#
_cell.length_a   1.000
_cell.length_b   1.000
_cell.length_c   1.000
_cell.angle_alpha   90.00
_cell.angle_beta   90.00
_cell.angle_gamma   90.00
#
_symmetry.space_group_name_H-M   'P 1'
#
loop_
_entity.id
_entity.type
_entity.pdbx_description
1 polymer ?
#
loop_
_entity_poly.entity_id
_entity_poly.type
_entity_poly.pdbx_seq_one_letter_code
_entity_poly.pdbx_strand_id
1 'polypeptide(L)'
;MTTRQPPRFYGIQTFTDPHGRFRMRYPSTWEQFDLEGVDGAMYRPNAQDNETWLSVWAKGLEHSVVAEDLEELHQGVEEGLAQLVDCQVTATADVVLSNMIKFEREFTFRDGDVPRKRKFWMLYVDKWLIVITYQGSSPEEYDYWLAMANYSYATFYLPEALWFATDRDLASQLRQQT
;
A
#
# COMPACT_ATOMS: atom_id res chain seq x y z
N MET A 1 -34.37 8.41 5.32
CA MET A 1 -32.92 8.40 5.15
C MET A 1 -32.62 7.95 3.73
N THR A 2 -32.11 8.83 2.89
CA THR A 2 -31.78 8.49 1.50
C THR A 2 -30.50 7.66 1.52
N THR A 3 -30.59 6.37 1.28
CA THR A 3 -29.43 5.50 1.19
C THR A 3 -28.58 5.95 0.00
N ARG A 4 -27.35 6.40 0.24
CA ARG A 4 -26.38 6.76 -0.81
C ARG A 4 -26.18 5.56 -1.73
N GLN A 5 -26.30 5.74 -3.04
CA GLN A 5 -26.07 4.65 -3.98
C GLN A 5 -24.60 4.22 -3.94
N PRO A 6 -24.30 2.91 -4.03
CA PRO A 6 -22.91 2.44 -4.06
C PRO A 6 -22.16 3.05 -5.25
N PRO A 7 -20.86 3.30 -5.10
CA PRO A 7 -20.04 3.88 -6.16
C PRO A 7 -19.95 2.93 -7.36
N ARG A 8 -19.85 3.49 -8.57
CA ARG A 8 -19.79 2.72 -9.82
C ARG A 8 -18.49 3.01 -10.56
N PHE A 9 -17.91 1.98 -11.16
CA PHE A 9 -16.80 2.13 -12.11
C PHE A 9 -17.33 2.68 -13.44
N TYR A 10 -16.78 3.80 -13.90
CA TYR A 10 -17.06 4.38 -15.22
C TYR A 10 -15.88 4.18 -16.19
N GLY A 11 -14.76 3.68 -15.70
CA GLY A 11 -13.55 3.41 -16.45
C GLY A 11 -12.41 3.14 -15.50
N ILE A 12 -11.30 2.69 -16.06
CA ILE A 12 -10.12 2.27 -15.34
C ILE A 12 -8.90 2.86 -16.03
N GLN A 13 -7.97 3.38 -15.23
CA GLN A 13 -6.64 3.81 -15.67
C GLN A 13 -5.56 2.98 -14.99
N THR A 14 -4.36 3.02 -15.55
CA THR A 14 -3.19 2.34 -14.99
C THR A 14 -2.15 3.38 -14.60
N PHE A 15 -1.71 3.32 -13.37
CA PHE A 15 -0.49 3.98 -12.93
C PHE A 15 0.67 3.00 -13.11
N THR A 16 1.74 3.48 -13.73
CA THR A 16 3.01 2.77 -13.84
C THR A 16 4.06 3.63 -13.16
N ASP A 17 4.76 3.07 -12.21
CA ASP A 17 5.89 3.74 -11.56
C ASP A 17 6.94 4.20 -12.58
N PRO A 18 7.46 5.44 -12.49
CA PRO A 18 8.43 5.97 -13.47
C PRO A 18 9.68 5.10 -13.65
N HIS A 19 10.07 4.36 -12.60
CA HIS A 19 11.22 3.45 -12.63
C HIS A 19 10.84 1.98 -12.91
N GLY A 20 9.56 1.72 -13.20
CA GLY A 20 9.08 0.39 -13.56
C GLY A 20 9.05 -0.63 -12.41
N ARG A 21 9.06 -0.18 -11.15
CA ARG A 21 9.08 -1.06 -9.96
C ARG A 21 7.73 -1.70 -9.66
N PHE A 22 6.63 -1.04 -10.06
CA PHE A 22 5.27 -1.53 -9.89
C PHE A 22 4.29 -0.86 -10.85
N ARG A 23 3.12 -1.43 -10.96
CA ARG A 23 1.96 -0.81 -11.60
C ARG A 23 0.70 -1.22 -10.85
N MET A 24 -0.34 -0.39 -10.90
CA MET A 24 -1.66 -0.71 -10.39
C MET A 24 -2.74 -0.03 -11.22
N ARG A 25 -3.97 -0.51 -11.14
CA ARG A 25 -5.12 0.12 -11.79
C ARG A 25 -5.94 0.88 -10.77
N TYR A 26 -6.56 1.96 -11.21
CA TYR A 26 -7.41 2.79 -10.39
C TYR A 26 -8.63 3.29 -11.18
N PRO A 27 -9.73 3.68 -10.50
CA PRO A 27 -10.91 4.21 -11.18
C PRO A 27 -10.59 5.51 -11.93
N SER A 28 -10.98 5.61 -13.20
CA SER A 28 -10.68 6.79 -14.04
C SER A 28 -11.32 8.09 -13.56
N THR A 29 -12.33 8.00 -12.70
CA THR A 29 -13.00 9.15 -12.09
C THR A 29 -12.28 9.70 -10.85
N TRP A 30 -11.27 9.00 -10.37
CA TRP A 30 -10.48 9.47 -9.24
C TRP A 30 -9.44 10.48 -9.71
N GLU A 31 -9.34 11.60 -9.03
CA GLU A 31 -8.37 12.64 -9.33
C GLU A 31 -6.98 12.24 -8.82
N GLN A 32 -5.99 12.32 -9.69
CA GLN A 32 -4.60 12.00 -9.36
C GLN A 32 -3.84 13.25 -8.92
N PHE A 33 -3.03 13.10 -7.88
CA PHE A 33 -2.09 14.09 -7.36
C PHE A 33 -0.69 13.48 -7.25
N ASP A 34 0.32 14.28 -7.54
CA ASP A 34 1.71 13.90 -7.30
C ASP A 34 2.04 13.96 -5.80
N LEU A 35 2.93 13.08 -5.37
CA LEU A 35 3.46 13.08 -4.01
C LEU A 35 4.79 13.84 -3.98
N GLU A 36 4.95 14.75 -3.02
CA GLU A 36 6.20 15.48 -2.84
C GLU A 36 7.29 14.59 -2.25
N GLY A 37 8.47 14.59 -2.87
CA GLY A 37 9.68 13.97 -2.33
C GLY A 37 9.76 12.44 -2.42
N VAL A 38 8.75 11.79 -3.01
CA VAL A 38 8.75 10.34 -3.26
C VAL A 38 8.18 10.04 -4.64
N ASP A 39 8.63 8.95 -5.23
CA ASP A 39 8.06 8.45 -6.48
C ASP A 39 6.73 7.76 -6.21
N GLY A 40 5.64 8.36 -6.64
CA GLY A 40 4.33 7.82 -6.40
C GLY A 40 3.20 8.76 -6.78
N ALA A 41 1.99 8.37 -6.44
CA ALA A 41 0.78 9.14 -6.69
C ALA A 41 -0.26 8.95 -5.59
N MET A 42 -1.12 9.95 -5.43
CA MET A 42 -2.31 9.92 -4.59
C MET A 42 -3.55 10.09 -5.47
N TYR A 43 -4.62 9.42 -5.09
CA TYR A 43 -5.91 9.43 -5.79
C TYR A 43 -7.02 9.76 -4.83
N ARG A 44 -7.91 10.67 -5.22
CA ARG A 44 -9.09 11.07 -4.44
C ARG A 44 -10.37 10.78 -5.21
N PRO A 45 -11.33 10.05 -4.60
CA PRO A 45 -12.60 9.75 -5.24
C PRO A 45 -13.54 10.97 -5.31
N ASN A 46 -13.34 11.96 -4.44
CA ASN A 46 -14.17 13.16 -4.32
C ASN A 46 -13.29 14.38 -4.07
N ALA A 47 -13.32 15.34 -4.97
CA ALA A 47 -12.54 16.58 -4.88
C ALA A 47 -12.88 17.42 -3.63
N GLN A 48 -14.06 17.23 -3.03
CA GLN A 48 -14.49 17.95 -1.83
C GLN A 48 -14.06 17.25 -0.52
N ASP A 49 -13.62 16.00 -0.60
CA ASP A 49 -13.13 15.21 0.54
C ASP A 49 -11.64 14.95 0.39
N ASN A 50 -10.83 15.78 1.02
CA ASN A 50 -9.38 15.69 0.98
C ASN A 50 -8.81 14.56 1.85
N GLU A 51 -9.63 13.97 2.72
CA GLU A 51 -9.21 12.98 3.70
C GLU A 51 -9.55 11.55 3.30
N THR A 52 -10.35 11.36 2.22
CA THR A 52 -10.51 10.05 1.59
C THR A 52 -9.58 9.96 0.39
N TRP A 53 -8.61 9.06 0.46
CA TRP A 53 -7.57 8.93 -0.56
C TRP A 53 -6.94 7.54 -0.60
N LEU A 54 -6.42 7.19 -1.76
CA LEU A 54 -5.53 6.06 -2.00
C LEU A 54 -4.17 6.60 -2.44
N SER A 55 -3.09 6.15 -1.84
CA SER A 55 -1.73 6.49 -2.28
C SER A 55 -0.91 5.24 -2.56
N VAL A 56 0.02 5.37 -3.50
CA VAL A 56 1.05 4.38 -3.76
C VAL A 56 2.37 5.09 -3.99
N TRP A 57 3.42 4.64 -3.33
CA TRP A 57 4.76 5.22 -3.48
C TRP A 57 5.86 4.20 -3.23
N ALA A 58 7.04 4.48 -3.74
CA ALA A 58 8.23 3.68 -3.52
C ALA A 58 9.40 4.54 -3.03
N LYS A 59 10.21 3.96 -2.14
CA LYS A 59 11.43 4.54 -1.60
C LYS A 59 12.58 3.54 -1.69
N GLY A 60 13.77 4.01 -2.09
CA GLY A 60 14.99 3.23 -2.06
C GLY A 60 15.45 2.97 -0.63
N LEU A 61 15.95 1.77 -0.39
CA LEU A 61 16.60 1.35 0.85
C LEU A 61 18.11 1.28 0.64
N GLU A 62 18.90 1.47 1.69
CA GLU A 62 20.35 1.34 1.61
C GLU A 62 20.80 -0.08 1.31
N HIS A 63 20.05 -1.06 1.83
CA HIS A 63 20.34 -2.49 1.67
C HIS A 63 19.09 -3.25 1.26
N SER A 64 19.29 -4.40 0.61
CA SER A 64 18.19 -5.34 0.36
C SER A 64 17.71 -5.94 1.68
N VAL A 65 16.40 -5.98 1.85
CA VAL A 65 15.76 -6.62 3.00
C VAL A 65 15.84 -8.13 2.84
N VAL A 66 16.20 -8.80 3.94
CA VAL A 66 16.32 -10.27 4.04
C VAL A 66 15.40 -10.80 5.15
N ALA A 67 15.21 -12.11 5.18
CA ALA A 67 14.28 -12.74 6.15
C ALA A 67 14.69 -12.47 7.61
N GLU A 68 15.97 -12.27 7.88
CA GLU A 68 16.50 -11.95 9.21
C GLU A 68 16.03 -10.59 9.73
N ASP A 69 15.66 -9.66 8.83
CA ASP A 69 15.17 -8.33 9.18
C ASP A 69 13.69 -8.34 9.62
N LEU A 70 13.00 -9.48 9.48
CA LEU A 70 11.56 -9.59 9.69
C LEU A 70 11.11 -9.09 11.07
N GLU A 71 11.83 -9.46 12.12
CA GLU A 71 11.46 -9.09 13.49
C GLU A 71 11.58 -7.58 13.72
N GLU A 72 12.66 -6.97 13.27
CA GLU A 72 12.88 -5.52 13.36
C GLU A 72 11.84 -4.74 12.55
N LEU A 73 11.56 -5.18 11.32
CA LEU A 73 10.55 -4.56 10.46
C LEU A 73 9.14 -4.68 11.05
N HIS A 74 8.80 -5.85 11.59
CA HIS A 74 7.52 -6.07 12.26
C HIS A 74 7.37 -5.15 13.48
N GLN A 75 8.41 -5.07 14.32
CA GLN A 75 8.41 -4.17 15.46
C GLN A 75 8.22 -2.71 15.02
N GLY A 76 8.89 -2.26 13.96
CA GLY A 76 8.72 -0.91 13.42
C GLY A 76 7.27 -0.61 12.98
N VAL A 77 6.58 -1.58 12.40
CA VAL A 77 5.16 -1.45 12.03
C VAL A 77 4.29 -1.29 13.27
N GLU A 78 4.46 -2.14 14.28
CA GLU A 78 3.68 -2.09 15.52
C GLU A 78 3.95 -0.81 16.33
N GLU A 79 5.20 -0.35 16.39
CA GLU A 79 5.56 0.92 17.02
C GLU A 79 4.92 2.13 16.30
N GLY A 80 4.86 2.10 14.97
CA GLY A 80 4.19 3.12 14.18
C GLY A 80 2.69 3.17 14.46
N LEU A 81 2.04 2.02 14.58
CA LEU A 81 0.62 1.94 14.94
C LEU A 81 0.36 2.40 16.39
N ALA A 82 1.24 2.07 17.32
CA ALA A 82 1.13 2.47 18.73
C ALA A 82 1.23 4.00 18.94
N GLN A 83 1.77 4.74 18.01
CA GLN A 83 1.82 6.21 18.05
C GLN A 83 0.50 6.87 17.65
N LEU A 84 -0.42 6.13 17.03
CA LEU A 84 -1.72 6.65 16.62
C LEU A 84 -2.68 6.65 17.82
N VAL A 85 -3.43 7.73 17.97
CA VAL A 85 -4.40 7.88 19.05
C VAL A 85 -5.57 6.91 18.84
N ASP A 86 -5.91 6.16 19.89
CA ASP A 86 -7.02 5.18 19.90
C ASP A 86 -6.94 4.17 18.73
N CYS A 87 -5.72 3.75 18.36
CA CYS A 87 -5.52 2.79 17.28
C CYS A 87 -6.05 1.42 17.64
N GLN A 88 -6.94 0.89 16.79
CA GLN A 88 -7.47 -0.46 16.90
C GLN A 88 -7.27 -1.19 15.57
N VAL A 89 -6.38 -2.18 15.57
CA VAL A 89 -6.14 -3.03 14.40
C VAL A 89 -7.31 -4.00 14.25
N THR A 90 -7.97 -3.97 13.10
CA THR A 90 -9.14 -4.80 12.78
C THR A 90 -8.80 -5.99 11.89
N ALA A 91 -7.72 -5.89 11.11
CA ALA A 91 -7.23 -7.00 10.30
C ALA A 91 -5.71 -6.91 10.12
N THR A 92 -5.08 -8.08 10.08
CA THR A 92 -3.65 -8.28 9.89
C THR A 92 -3.43 -9.41 8.91
N ALA A 93 -2.55 -9.21 7.92
CA ALA A 93 -2.08 -10.27 7.04
C ALA A 93 -0.60 -10.01 6.67
N ASP A 94 0.28 -10.84 7.20
CA ASP A 94 1.70 -10.76 6.92
C ASP A 94 2.10 -11.90 5.98
N VAL A 95 2.89 -11.58 4.96
CA VAL A 95 3.39 -12.53 3.99
C VAL A 95 4.90 -12.41 3.94
N VAL A 96 5.58 -13.53 4.15
CA VAL A 96 7.04 -13.63 4.02
C VAL A 96 7.33 -14.64 2.92
N LEU A 97 7.91 -14.15 1.83
CA LEU A 97 8.39 -14.97 0.72
C LEU A 97 9.91 -14.80 0.63
N SER A 98 10.57 -15.67 -0.12
CA SER A 98 12.02 -15.58 -0.33
C SER A 98 12.49 -14.24 -0.92
N ASN A 99 11.60 -13.52 -1.59
CA ASN A 99 11.89 -12.30 -2.34
C ASN A 99 11.10 -11.08 -1.86
N MET A 100 10.20 -11.25 -0.88
CA MET A 100 9.33 -10.16 -0.43
C MET A 100 8.86 -10.38 1.00
N ILE A 101 8.85 -9.31 1.78
CA ILE A 101 8.13 -9.22 3.05
C ILE A 101 7.00 -8.22 2.86
N LYS A 102 5.77 -8.64 3.13
CA LYS A 102 4.60 -7.76 3.08
C LYS A 102 3.90 -7.74 4.42
N PHE A 103 3.70 -6.55 4.95
CA PHE A 103 2.81 -6.29 6.07
C PHE A 103 1.51 -5.67 5.57
N GLU A 104 0.39 -6.20 6.00
CA GLU A 104 -0.93 -5.64 5.76
C GLU A 104 -1.62 -5.37 7.09
N ARG A 105 -2.13 -4.15 7.26
CA ARG A 105 -2.92 -3.75 8.43
C ARG A 105 -4.14 -2.97 7.99
N GLU A 106 -5.28 -3.30 8.58
CA GLU A 106 -6.48 -2.47 8.56
C GLU A 106 -6.79 -2.05 10.00
N PHE A 107 -7.05 -0.78 10.21
CA PHE A 107 -7.21 -0.24 11.55
C PHE A 107 -8.04 1.04 11.55
N THR A 108 -8.64 1.32 12.71
CA THR A 108 -9.24 2.61 13.03
C THR A 108 -8.32 3.38 13.97
N PHE A 109 -8.38 4.70 13.92
CA PHE A 109 -7.63 5.60 14.79
C PHE A 109 -8.33 6.96 14.87
N ARG A 110 -7.86 7.84 15.75
CA ARG A 110 -8.35 9.21 15.82
C ARG A 110 -7.29 10.18 15.29
N ASP A 111 -7.76 11.08 14.44
CA ASP A 111 -7.00 12.22 13.94
C ASP A 111 -7.62 13.47 14.58
N GLY A 112 -7.04 13.93 15.70
CA GLY A 112 -7.69 14.84 16.62
C GLY A 112 -8.96 14.19 17.19
N ASP A 113 -10.12 14.83 16.95
CA ASP A 113 -11.42 14.31 17.40
C ASP A 113 -12.15 13.49 16.32
N VAL A 114 -11.56 13.33 15.13
CA VAL A 114 -12.21 12.67 14.01
C VAL A 114 -11.79 11.20 13.94
N PRO A 115 -12.74 10.25 13.97
CA PRO A 115 -12.42 8.85 13.74
C PRO A 115 -12.07 8.62 12.27
N ARG A 116 -10.97 7.90 12.01
CA ARG A 116 -10.50 7.51 10.69
C ARG A 116 -10.44 6.00 10.59
N LYS A 117 -10.51 5.48 9.36
CA LYS A 117 -10.20 4.09 9.07
C LYS A 117 -9.18 4.03 7.94
N ARG A 118 -8.17 3.17 8.08
CA ARG A 118 -7.05 3.06 7.15
C ARG A 118 -6.68 1.61 6.93
N LYS A 119 -6.21 1.34 5.72
CA LYS A 119 -5.56 0.09 5.34
C LYS A 119 -4.25 0.43 4.66
N PHE A 120 -3.19 -0.34 4.96
CA PHE A 120 -1.95 -0.24 4.19
C PHE A 120 -1.38 -1.63 3.83
N TRP A 121 -0.62 -1.64 2.77
CA TRP A 121 0.40 -2.64 2.47
C TRP A 121 1.76 -1.96 2.52
N MET A 122 2.70 -2.58 3.22
CA MET A 122 4.13 -2.24 3.19
C MET A 122 4.87 -3.44 2.60
N LEU A 123 5.44 -3.26 1.42
CA LEU A 123 6.15 -4.30 0.70
C LEU A 123 7.64 -3.97 0.68
N TYR A 124 8.42 -4.85 1.25
CA TYR A 124 9.88 -4.82 1.16
C TYR A 124 10.29 -5.83 0.10
N VAL A 125 10.85 -5.36 -1.00
CA VAL A 125 11.27 -6.19 -2.12
C VAL A 125 12.57 -5.64 -2.71
N ASP A 126 13.62 -6.46 -2.76
CA ASP A 126 14.97 -6.02 -3.10
C ASP A 126 15.40 -4.81 -2.24
N LYS A 127 15.81 -3.73 -2.86
CA LYS A 127 16.21 -2.46 -2.24
C LYS A 127 15.06 -1.44 -2.19
N TRP A 128 13.83 -1.90 -2.19
CA TRP A 128 12.68 -1.03 -2.27
C TRP A 128 11.69 -1.28 -1.14
N LEU A 129 11.22 -0.19 -0.56
CA LEU A 129 9.99 -0.16 0.20
C LEU A 129 8.90 0.42 -0.70
N ILE A 130 7.86 -0.35 -0.95
CA ILE A 130 6.68 0.09 -1.71
C ILE A 130 5.50 0.09 -0.74
N VAL A 131 4.80 1.21 -0.66
CA VAL A 131 3.68 1.38 0.26
C VAL A 131 2.43 1.76 -0.51
N ILE A 132 1.35 1.04 -0.25
CA ILE A 132 0.01 1.37 -0.72
C ILE A 132 -0.84 1.65 0.52
N THR A 133 -1.46 2.80 0.57
CA THR A 133 -2.32 3.19 1.69
C THR A 133 -3.66 3.68 1.18
N TYR A 134 -4.73 3.18 1.77
CA TYR A 134 -6.08 3.67 1.57
C TYR A 134 -6.65 4.17 2.89
N GLN A 135 -7.21 5.37 2.89
CA GLN A 135 -7.86 6.00 4.04
C GLN A 135 -9.24 6.52 3.66
N GLY A 136 -10.18 6.40 4.57
CA GLY A 136 -11.44 7.15 4.52
C GLY A 136 -11.44 8.30 5.51
N SER A 137 -12.08 9.40 5.15
CA SER A 137 -12.29 10.57 6.02
C SER A 137 -13.10 10.22 7.26
N SER A 138 -13.87 9.15 7.21
CA SER A 138 -14.53 8.47 8.32
C SER A 138 -14.58 6.95 8.03
N PRO A 139 -14.91 6.11 9.02
CA PRO A 139 -15.16 4.68 8.76
C PRO A 139 -16.24 4.44 7.71
N GLU A 140 -17.29 5.28 7.65
CA GLU A 140 -18.37 5.16 6.67
C GLU A 140 -17.90 5.51 5.25
N GLU A 141 -17.08 6.55 5.08
CA GLU A 141 -16.49 6.89 3.77
C GLU A 141 -15.47 5.84 3.33
N TYR A 142 -14.69 5.29 4.26
CA TYR A 142 -13.83 4.15 3.98
C TYR A 142 -14.62 2.98 3.41
N ASP A 143 -15.68 2.55 4.09
CA ASP A 143 -16.49 1.41 3.67
C ASP A 143 -17.24 1.69 2.36
N TYR A 144 -17.66 2.95 2.13
CA TYR A 144 -18.35 3.36 0.89
C TYR A 144 -17.45 3.17 -0.35
N TRP A 145 -16.18 3.57 -0.29
CA TRP A 145 -15.25 3.48 -1.42
C TRP A 145 -14.41 2.21 -1.44
N LEU A 146 -14.55 1.33 -0.45
CA LEU A 146 -13.68 0.17 -0.23
C LEU A 146 -13.60 -0.76 -1.46
N ALA A 147 -14.72 -1.00 -2.15
CA ALA A 147 -14.73 -1.87 -3.32
C ALA A 147 -13.81 -1.36 -4.45
N MET A 148 -13.78 -0.04 -4.65
CA MET A 148 -12.91 0.60 -5.65
C MET A 148 -11.45 0.61 -5.20
N ALA A 149 -11.17 0.91 -3.93
CA ALA A 149 -9.83 0.84 -3.38
C ALA A 149 -9.27 -0.59 -3.44
N ASN A 150 -10.08 -1.60 -3.07
CA ASN A 150 -9.69 -3.01 -3.17
C ASN A 150 -9.37 -3.45 -4.59
N TYR A 151 -10.03 -2.87 -5.61
CA TYR A 151 -9.66 -3.13 -7.00
C TYR A 151 -8.21 -2.68 -7.29
N SER A 152 -7.77 -1.55 -6.75
CA SER A 152 -6.38 -1.09 -6.90
C SER A 152 -5.39 -2.04 -6.22
N TYR A 153 -5.69 -2.50 -5.00
CA TYR A 153 -4.89 -3.53 -4.32
C TYR A 153 -4.84 -4.84 -5.12
N ALA A 154 -5.99 -5.30 -5.62
CA ALA A 154 -6.09 -6.55 -6.38
C ALA A 154 -5.36 -6.52 -7.73
N THR A 155 -5.18 -5.33 -8.30
CA THR A 155 -4.50 -5.13 -9.60
C THR A 155 -3.06 -4.65 -9.45
N PHE A 156 -2.56 -4.53 -8.21
CA PHE A 156 -1.16 -4.22 -7.96
C PHE A 156 -0.27 -5.32 -8.51
N TYR A 157 0.76 -4.92 -9.24
CA TYR A 157 1.66 -5.83 -9.94
C TYR A 157 3.12 -5.43 -9.72
N LEU A 158 3.91 -6.39 -9.29
CA LEU A 158 5.37 -6.31 -9.26
C LEU A 158 5.94 -6.98 -10.53
N PRO A 159 6.86 -6.35 -11.27
CA PRO A 159 7.49 -6.97 -12.43
C PRO A 159 8.36 -8.17 -12.02
N GLU A 160 8.51 -9.13 -12.93
CA GLU A 160 9.28 -10.35 -12.70
C GLU A 160 10.73 -10.09 -12.26
N ALA A 161 11.33 -9.00 -12.73
CA ALA A 161 12.68 -8.59 -12.34
C ALA A 161 12.85 -8.40 -10.83
N LEU A 162 11.77 -8.08 -10.11
CA LEU A 162 11.79 -7.93 -8.65
C LEU A 162 11.45 -9.24 -7.92
N TRP A 163 10.91 -10.26 -8.58
CA TRP A 163 10.50 -11.49 -7.91
C TRP A 163 11.67 -12.31 -7.37
N PHE A 164 12.87 -12.16 -7.96
CA PHE A 164 14.06 -12.95 -7.62
C PHE A 164 15.17 -12.11 -6.98
N ALA A 165 14.92 -10.83 -6.72
CA ALA A 165 15.97 -9.89 -6.36
C ALA A 165 16.52 -10.05 -4.94
N THR A 166 15.72 -10.58 -4.01
CA THR A 166 16.06 -10.65 -2.57
C THR A 166 16.62 -11.98 -2.11
N ASP A 167 16.44 -13.06 -2.84
CA ASP A 167 17.01 -14.34 -2.45
C ASP A 167 18.47 -14.44 -2.89
N ARG A 168 19.38 -14.02 -1.99
CA ARG A 168 20.84 -14.11 -2.22
C ARG A 168 21.31 -15.54 -2.40
N ASP A 169 20.64 -16.50 -1.75
CA ASP A 169 20.98 -17.91 -1.85
C ASP A 169 20.51 -18.46 -3.20
N LEU A 170 19.31 -18.12 -3.64
CA LEU A 170 18.81 -18.49 -4.97
C LEU A 170 19.62 -17.83 -6.06
N ALA A 171 19.92 -16.55 -5.95
CA ALA A 171 20.76 -15.81 -6.91
C ALA A 171 22.20 -16.37 -6.96
N SER A 172 22.76 -16.83 -5.83
CA SER A 172 24.09 -17.46 -5.78
C SER A 172 24.08 -18.87 -6.37
N GLN A 173 23.02 -19.64 -6.15
CA GLN A 173 22.84 -20.98 -6.74
C GLN A 173 22.68 -20.91 -8.26
N LEU A 174 21.93 -19.94 -8.77
CA LEU A 174 21.77 -19.73 -10.22
C LEU A 174 23.07 -19.30 -10.91
N ARG A 175 23.93 -18.53 -10.23
CA ARG A 175 25.26 -18.15 -10.76
C ARG A 175 26.27 -19.29 -10.78
N GLN A 176 26.09 -20.33 -9.96
CA GLN A 176 26.95 -21.51 -9.93
C GLN A 176 26.58 -22.56 -10.99
N GLN A 177 25.40 -22.42 -11.64
CA GLN A 177 24.92 -23.30 -12.70
C GLN A 177 25.19 -22.74 -14.11
N THR A 178 25.81 -21.58 -14.25
CA THR A 178 26.23 -20.95 -15.51
C THR A 178 27.73 -20.96 -15.64
#